data_bf758a65cc55fa0833a458e9db51cfe8
#
_entry.id   bf758a65cc55fa0833a458e9db51cfe8
#
_cell.length_a   1.000
_cell.length_b   1.000
_cell.length_c   1.000
_cell.angle_alpha   90.00
_cell.angle_beta   90.00
_cell.angle_gamma   90.00
#
_symmetry.space_group_name_H-M   'P 1'
#
loop_
_entity.id
_entity.type
_entity.pdbx_description
1 polymer ?
#
loop_
_entity_poly.entity_id
_entity_poly.type
_entity_poly.pdbx_seq_one_letter_code
_entity_poly.pdbx_strand_id
1 'polypeptide(L)'
;MRTIPAPELTAAVARLCVQANTRLPADVSAALDACRTSEPWPLAKETLGLLQDNLSLARARDLPICQDTGMACVFVELGQDVHIQGDFEPAIHEGVRQGYGEGFLRKSIVADPLRRVNTEDNTPASITVRIVPGDKCTLTVAPKGFGSENMSRLAMLKPADGVEGVKNFVVETVRLAGPNPCPPTVLGIGIGGSFDKVAALAKHALLRPLDEPNPDPFYGALEAELLEEINALGIGPQGFGGRTTCLGLAIETAPTHVAGLPVAVNVSCHVTRRAMEVL
;
A
#
# COMPACT_ATOMS: atom_id res chain seq x y z
N MET A 1 26.12 9.24 17.89
CA MET A 1 25.44 9.55 16.62
C MET A 1 25.97 8.54 15.61
N ARG A 2 25.09 7.73 15.04
CA ARG A 2 25.42 6.72 14.02
C ARG A 2 25.46 7.37 12.65
N THR A 3 26.44 7.05 11.82
CA THR A 3 26.54 7.58 10.46
C THR A 3 26.23 6.48 9.46
N ILE A 4 25.32 6.77 8.52
CA ILE A 4 24.96 5.90 7.39
C ILE A 4 25.38 6.61 6.11
N PRO A 5 26.29 6.04 5.30
CA PRO A 5 26.66 6.64 4.01
C PRO A 5 25.51 6.61 3.02
N ALA A 6 25.33 7.68 2.24
CA ALA A 6 24.30 7.76 1.19
C ALA A 6 24.33 6.57 0.20
N PRO A 7 25.51 6.02 -0.22
CA PRO A 7 25.55 4.82 -1.06
C PRO A 7 24.93 3.56 -0.43
N GLU A 8 24.97 3.43 0.90
CA GLU A 8 24.34 2.31 1.61
C GLU A 8 22.81 2.43 1.52
N LEU A 9 22.28 3.65 1.70
CA LEU A 9 20.87 3.96 1.50
C LEU A 9 20.43 3.65 0.06
N THR A 10 21.19 4.07 -0.94
CA THR A 10 20.97 3.78 -2.36
C THR A 10 20.87 2.28 -2.62
N ALA A 11 21.85 1.51 -2.15
CA ALA A 11 21.89 0.06 -2.35
C ALA A 11 20.70 -0.64 -1.67
N ALA A 12 20.31 -0.21 -0.46
CA ALA A 12 19.14 -0.76 0.25
C ALA A 12 17.85 -0.50 -0.53
N VAL A 13 17.62 0.74 -0.97
CA VAL A 13 16.41 1.09 -1.75
C VAL A 13 16.35 0.30 -3.06
N ALA A 14 17.47 0.13 -3.76
CA ALA A 14 17.52 -0.65 -5.01
C ALA A 14 17.09 -2.12 -4.77
N ARG A 15 17.66 -2.77 -3.75
CA ARG A 15 17.27 -4.14 -3.38
C ARG A 15 15.79 -4.24 -3.02
N LEU A 16 15.29 -3.30 -2.22
CA LEU A 16 13.89 -3.28 -1.77
C LEU A 16 12.91 -3.07 -2.93
N CYS A 17 13.24 -2.27 -3.94
CA CYS A 17 12.43 -2.10 -5.15
C CYS A 17 12.24 -3.43 -5.88
N VAL A 18 13.30 -4.20 -6.07
CA VAL A 18 13.25 -5.52 -6.73
C VAL A 18 12.49 -6.52 -5.87
N GLN A 19 12.85 -6.63 -4.58
CA GLN A 19 12.25 -7.57 -3.66
C GLN A 19 10.73 -7.36 -3.54
N ALA A 20 10.28 -6.12 -3.36
CA ALA A 20 8.86 -5.82 -3.24
C ALA A 20 8.08 -6.16 -4.52
N ASN A 21 8.70 -6.06 -5.71
CA ASN A 21 8.03 -6.35 -6.96
C ASN A 21 8.02 -7.84 -7.36
N THR A 22 8.95 -8.64 -6.81
CA THR A 22 9.09 -10.06 -7.16
C THR A 22 8.53 -11.02 -6.11
N ARG A 23 8.29 -10.52 -4.89
CA ARG A 23 7.84 -11.34 -3.75
C ARG A 23 6.73 -10.64 -2.98
N LEU A 24 5.60 -11.29 -2.91
CA LEU A 24 4.49 -10.82 -2.07
C LEU A 24 4.83 -11.05 -0.58
N PRO A 25 4.50 -10.12 0.33
CA PRO A 25 4.62 -10.34 1.77
C PRO A 25 3.85 -11.59 2.25
N ALA A 26 4.37 -12.23 3.28
CA ALA A 26 3.83 -13.49 3.77
C ALA A 26 2.38 -13.37 4.28
N ASP A 27 2.05 -12.28 4.95
CA ASP A 27 0.70 -11.97 5.45
C ASP A 27 -0.31 -11.85 4.32
N VAL A 28 0.02 -11.17 3.23
CA VAL A 28 -0.87 -11.02 2.06
C VAL A 28 -1.03 -12.35 1.33
N SER A 29 0.06 -13.12 1.20
CA SER A 29 0.01 -14.46 0.60
C SER A 29 -0.88 -15.40 1.42
N ALA A 30 -0.73 -15.41 2.74
CA ALA A 30 -1.54 -16.21 3.65
C ALA A 30 -3.03 -15.80 3.62
N ALA A 31 -3.33 -14.50 3.52
CA ALA A 31 -4.69 -14.01 3.36
C ALA A 31 -5.33 -14.50 2.05
N LEU A 32 -4.59 -14.50 0.93
CA LEU A 32 -5.07 -15.08 -0.34
C LEU A 32 -5.36 -16.58 -0.22
N ASP A 33 -4.49 -17.34 0.47
CA ASP A 33 -4.67 -18.77 0.69
C ASP A 33 -5.91 -19.07 1.54
N ALA A 34 -6.12 -18.31 2.62
CA ALA A 34 -7.28 -18.43 3.48
C ALA A 34 -8.58 -18.10 2.72
N CYS A 35 -8.57 -17.02 1.93
CA CYS A 35 -9.70 -16.62 1.11
C CYS A 35 -10.05 -17.68 0.07
N ARG A 36 -9.08 -18.25 -0.64
CA ARG A 36 -9.32 -19.34 -1.59
C ARG A 36 -9.95 -20.57 -0.93
N THR A 37 -9.51 -20.90 0.28
CA THR A 37 -10.04 -22.05 1.03
C THR A 37 -11.50 -21.84 1.41
N SER A 38 -11.87 -20.63 1.83
CA SER A 38 -13.22 -20.29 2.33
C SER A 38 -14.18 -19.80 1.24
N GLU A 39 -13.69 -19.52 0.02
CA GLU A 39 -14.53 -18.99 -1.08
C GLU A 39 -15.54 -20.04 -1.56
N PRO A 40 -16.86 -19.77 -1.45
CA PRO A 40 -17.87 -20.72 -1.88
C PRO A 40 -18.14 -20.69 -3.38
N TRP A 41 -17.84 -19.59 -4.08
CA TRP A 41 -18.15 -19.41 -5.49
C TRP A 41 -17.07 -20.06 -6.38
N PRO A 42 -17.40 -21.07 -7.21
CA PRO A 42 -16.40 -21.84 -7.94
C PRO A 42 -15.49 -21.01 -8.82
N LEU A 43 -16.05 -20.06 -9.60
CA LEU A 43 -15.26 -19.18 -10.47
C LEU A 43 -14.30 -18.27 -9.68
N ALA A 44 -14.75 -17.72 -8.56
CA ALA A 44 -13.91 -16.92 -7.69
C ALA A 44 -12.78 -17.75 -7.07
N LYS A 45 -13.07 -18.99 -6.67
CA LYS A 45 -12.06 -19.92 -6.14
C LYS A 45 -11.01 -20.29 -7.18
N GLU A 46 -11.42 -20.51 -8.44
CA GLU A 46 -10.51 -20.73 -9.55
C GLU A 46 -9.65 -19.50 -9.82
N THR A 47 -10.27 -18.31 -9.85
CA THR A 47 -9.57 -17.04 -10.04
C THR A 47 -8.51 -16.82 -8.97
N LEU A 48 -8.82 -17.06 -7.69
CA LEU A 48 -7.84 -16.99 -6.60
C LEU A 48 -6.70 -18.01 -6.81
N GLY A 49 -7.00 -19.19 -7.35
CA GLY A 49 -5.99 -20.18 -7.72
C GLY A 49 -5.02 -19.66 -8.78
N LEU A 50 -5.54 -19.04 -9.84
CA LEU A 50 -4.69 -18.42 -10.88
C LEU A 50 -3.81 -17.29 -10.34
N LEU A 51 -4.30 -16.49 -9.39
CA LEU A 51 -3.48 -15.49 -8.71
C LEU A 51 -2.32 -16.13 -7.93
N GLN A 52 -2.57 -17.21 -7.20
CA GLN A 52 -1.53 -17.94 -6.46
C GLN A 52 -0.51 -18.60 -7.39
N ASP A 53 -0.95 -19.17 -8.51
CA ASP A 53 -0.07 -19.74 -9.53
C ASP A 53 0.85 -18.69 -10.12
N ASN A 54 0.32 -17.48 -10.40
CA ASN A 54 1.12 -16.34 -10.84
C ASN A 54 2.18 -15.92 -9.79
N LEU A 55 1.81 -15.85 -8.51
CA LEU A 55 2.77 -15.55 -7.43
C LEU A 55 3.89 -16.58 -7.35
N SER A 56 3.53 -17.86 -7.46
CA SER A 56 4.47 -18.98 -7.43
C SER A 56 5.45 -18.92 -8.62
N LEU A 57 4.94 -18.63 -9.81
CA LEU A 57 5.73 -18.49 -11.03
C LEU A 57 6.67 -17.28 -10.95
N ALA A 58 6.17 -16.13 -10.51
CA ALA A 58 6.95 -14.91 -10.35
C ALA A 58 8.12 -15.15 -9.39
N ARG A 59 7.85 -15.78 -8.24
CA ARG A 59 8.88 -16.13 -7.26
C ARG A 59 9.91 -17.13 -7.80
N ALA A 60 9.47 -18.16 -8.53
CA ALA A 60 10.36 -19.21 -9.05
C ALA A 60 11.30 -18.69 -10.16
N ARG A 61 10.91 -17.63 -10.85
CA ARG A 61 11.65 -17.06 -11.98
C ARG A 61 12.26 -15.69 -11.72
N ASP A 62 12.13 -15.16 -10.47
CA ASP A 62 12.52 -13.80 -10.09
C ASP A 62 11.96 -12.73 -11.05
N LEU A 63 10.69 -12.91 -11.46
CA LEU A 63 9.98 -11.97 -12.33
C LEU A 63 9.04 -11.07 -11.51
N PRO A 64 8.73 -9.87 -12.00
CA PRO A 64 7.70 -9.03 -11.41
C PRO A 64 6.34 -9.73 -11.37
N ILE A 65 5.64 -9.62 -10.24
CA ILE A 65 4.33 -10.23 -10.03
C ILE A 65 3.27 -9.66 -10.99
N CYS A 66 3.41 -8.39 -11.34
CA CYS A 66 2.48 -7.64 -12.18
C CYS A 66 3.23 -6.78 -13.19
N GLN A 67 2.62 -6.50 -14.34
CA GLN A 67 3.16 -5.55 -15.32
C GLN A 67 3.19 -4.11 -14.80
N ASP A 68 2.30 -3.74 -13.87
CA ASP A 68 2.37 -2.47 -13.17
C ASP A 68 3.24 -2.62 -11.92
N THR A 69 4.53 -2.33 -12.06
CA THR A 69 5.49 -2.35 -10.96
C THR A 69 5.44 -1.07 -10.11
N GLY A 70 4.56 -0.15 -10.47
CA GLY A 70 4.10 0.97 -9.66
C GLY A 70 5.07 2.15 -9.55
N MET A 71 4.59 3.18 -8.87
CA MET A 71 5.41 4.26 -8.33
C MET A 71 6.09 3.77 -7.05
N ALA A 72 7.39 4.00 -6.89
CA ALA A 72 8.10 3.68 -5.66
C ALA A 72 7.65 4.65 -4.55
N CYS A 73 6.90 4.15 -3.56
CA CYS A 73 6.64 4.85 -2.32
C CYS A 73 7.68 4.38 -1.30
N VAL A 74 8.51 5.30 -0.82
CA VAL A 74 9.59 5.02 0.13
C VAL A 74 9.26 5.68 1.46
N PHE A 75 9.06 4.87 2.48
CA PHE A 75 8.82 5.32 3.85
C PHE A 75 10.12 5.14 4.64
N VAL A 76 10.52 6.20 5.32
CA VAL A 76 11.76 6.22 6.09
C VAL A 76 11.45 6.61 7.53
N GLU A 77 11.69 5.70 8.47
CA GLU A 77 11.77 6.04 9.87
C GLU A 77 13.23 6.29 10.22
N LEU A 78 13.57 7.57 10.37
CA LEU A 78 14.93 8.03 10.64
C LEU A 78 15.12 8.29 12.13
N GLY A 79 15.98 7.52 12.76
CA GLY A 79 16.37 7.74 14.16
C GLY A 79 17.02 9.10 14.38
N GLN A 80 16.67 9.78 15.47
CA GLN A 80 17.21 11.11 15.81
C GLN A 80 18.75 11.11 15.97
N ASP A 81 19.34 9.95 16.30
CA ASP A 81 20.77 9.79 16.47
C ASP A 81 21.48 9.27 15.20
N VAL A 82 20.77 9.27 14.05
CA VAL A 82 21.32 8.94 12.74
C VAL A 82 21.70 10.20 11.98
N HIS A 83 22.89 10.16 11.38
CA HIS A 83 23.35 11.15 10.42
C HIS A 83 23.53 10.45 9.05
N ILE A 84 22.85 10.92 8.04
CA ILE A 84 23.07 10.48 6.66
C ILE A 84 24.22 11.29 6.08
N GLN A 85 25.32 10.62 5.73
CA GLN A 85 26.48 11.25 5.12
C GLN A 85 26.31 11.31 3.60
N GLY A 86 25.94 12.47 3.09
CA GLY A 86 25.63 12.76 1.70
C GLY A 86 24.18 13.23 1.52
N ASP A 87 23.74 13.27 0.27
CA ASP A 87 22.44 13.81 -0.10
C ASP A 87 21.33 12.75 0.04
N PHE A 88 20.44 12.94 1.01
CA PHE A 88 19.44 11.96 1.42
C PHE A 88 18.43 11.61 0.31
N GLU A 89 17.68 12.59 -0.20
CA GLU A 89 16.66 12.34 -1.23
C GLU A 89 17.27 11.89 -2.56
N PRO A 90 18.37 12.49 -3.07
CA PRO A 90 19.06 12.00 -4.25
C PRO A 90 19.55 10.56 -4.13
N ALA A 91 20.00 10.11 -2.95
CA ALA A 91 20.39 8.73 -2.72
C ALA A 91 19.21 7.75 -2.86
N ILE A 92 18.03 8.13 -2.36
CA ILE A 92 16.81 7.34 -2.51
C ILE A 92 16.39 7.26 -3.98
N HIS A 93 16.39 8.38 -4.70
CA HIS A 93 16.06 8.41 -6.12
C HIS A 93 17.03 7.57 -6.95
N GLU A 94 18.32 7.63 -6.64
CA GLU A 94 19.33 6.80 -7.30
C GLU A 94 19.07 5.31 -7.03
N GLY A 95 18.69 4.92 -5.80
CA GLY A 95 18.30 3.56 -5.46
C GLY A 95 17.09 3.07 -6.26
N VAL A 96 16.09 3.92 -6.45
CA VAL A 96 14.92 3.61 -7.30
C VAL A 96 15.37 3.44 -8.76
N ARG A 97 16.21 4.34 -9.29
CA ARG A 97 16.72 4.24 -10.66
C ARG A 97 17.45 2.93 -10.91
N GLN A 98 18.35 2.55 -9.99
CA GLN A 98 19.09 1.29 -10.07
C GLN A 98 18.15 0.08 -9.95
N GLY A 99 17.30 0.03 -8.93
CA GLY A 99 16.40 -1.10 -8.70
C GLY A 99 15.41 -1.32 -9.84
N TYR A 100 14.86 -0.24 -10.42
CA TYR A 100 13.94 -0.37 -11.56
C TYR A 100 14.68 -0.73 -12.86
N GLY A 101 15.95 -0.34 -13.01
CA GLY A 101 16.80 -0.74 -14.12
C GLY A 101 17.21 -2.21 -14.04
N GLU A 102 17.84 -2.59 -12.93
CA GLU A 102 18.38 -3.94 -12.71
C GLU A 102 17.31 -5.01 -12.58
N GLY A 103 16.17 -4.66 -11.97
CA GLY A 103 15.02 -5.56 -11.82
C GLY A 103 14.12 -5.65 -13.06
N PHE A 104 14.47 -4.99 -14.16
CA PHE A 104 13.66 -4.90 -15.39
C PHE A 104 12.22 -4.47 -15.10
N LEU A 105 12.06 -3.55 -14.14
CA LEU A 105 10.75 -3.06 -13.71
C LEU A 105 10.26 -1.97 -14.68
N ARG A 106 8.92 -1.85 -14.80
CA ARG A 106 8.31 -0.87 -15.69
C ARG A 106 8.53 0.55 -15.17
N LYS A 107 9.04 1.42 -16.04
CA LYS A 107 9.25 2.85 -15.77
C LYS A 107 7.95 3.61 -16.06
N SER A 108 7.19 3.95 -15.01
CA SER A 108 5.82 4.45 -15.14
C SER A 108 5.66 5.93 -14.77
N ILE A 109 6.76 6.60 -14.35
CA ILE A 109 6.70 8.00 -13.92
C ILE A 109 6.77 8.95 -15.10
N VAL A 110 5.92 9.98 -15.08
CA VAL A 110 5.94 11.09 -16.00
C VAL A 110 6.39 12.36 -15.28
N ALA A 111 7.28 13.13 -15.90
CA ALA A 111 7.87 14.33 -15.33
C ALA A 111 6.85 15.46 -15.13
N ASP A 112 5.79 15.47 -15.94
CA ASP A 112 4.72 16.46 -15.84
C ASP A 112 3.37 15.75 -16.00
N PRO A 113 2.40 15.98 -15.09
CA PRO A 113 1.14 15.25 -15.10
C PRO A 113 0.23 15.55 -16.28
N LEU A 114 0.40 16.70 -16.95
CA LEU A 114 -0.41 17.10 -18.11
C LEU A 114 0.31 16.84 -19.44
N ARG A 115 1.61 17.14 -19.53
CA ARG A 115 2.42 16.91 -20.73
C ARG A 115 2.81 15.47 -20.95
N ARG A 116 2.79 14.65 -19.89
CA ARG A 116 2.92 13.18 -19.93
C ARG A 116 4.24 12.64 -20.49
N VAL A 117 5.34 13.37 -20.34
CA VAL A 117 6.67 12.91 -20.76
C VAL A 117 7.24 11.96 -19.70
N ASN A 118 7.59 10.73 -20.10
CA ASN A 118 8.14 9.72 -19.20
C ASN A 118 9.56 10.14 -18.74
N THR A 119 9.89 9.86 -17.47
CA THR A 119 11.21 10.13 -16.90
C THR A 119 12.27 9.10 -17.30
N GLU A 120 11.83 7.94 -17.81
CA GLU A 120 12.66 6.82 -18.29
C GLU A 120 13.46 6.07 -17.21
N ASP A 121 13.32 6.48 -15.94
CA ASP A 121 14.05 5.89 -14.81
C ASP A 121 13.18 5.60 -13.57
N ASN A 122 11.87 5.86 -13.66
CA ASN A 122 10.86 5.72 -12.61
C ASN A 122 11.09 6.63 -11.39
N THR A 123 11.82 7.73 -11.55
CA THR A 123 11.98 8.78 -10.54
C THR A 123 11.13 10.01 -10.86
N PRO A 124 10.80 10.86 -9.87
CA PRO A 124 11.14 10.73 -8.45
C PRO A 124 10.29 9.66 -7.73
N ALA A 125 10.83 9.13 -6.64
CA ALA A 125 10.06 8.37 -5.66
C ALA A 125 9.12 9.28 -4.88
N SER A 126 8.03 8.72 -4.36
CA SER A 126 7.23 9.37 -3.30
C SER A 126 7.87 9.06 -1.96
N ILE A 127 8.54 10.02 -1.34
CA ILE A 127 9.29 9.83 -0.10
C ILE A 127 8.49 10.40 1.07
N THR A 128 8.32 9.59 2.12
CA THR A 128 7.73 9.99 3.40
C THR A 128 8.74 9.74 4.50
N VAL A 129 9.14 10.78 5.23
CA VAL A 129 10.11 10.68 6.33
C VAL A 129 9.42 10.94 7.66
N ARG A 130 9.69 10.07 8.62
CA ARG A 130 9.30 10.23 10.01
C ARG A 130 10.54 10.17 10.89
N ILE A 131 10.73 11.18 11.74
CA ILE A 131 11.80 11.17 12.75
C ILE A 131 11.29 10.38 13.96
N VAL A 132 12.10 9.41 14.39
CA VAL A 132 11.80 8.53 15.54
C VAL A 132 12.96 8.55 16.54
N PRO A 133 12.75 8.18 17.81
CA PRO A 133 13.86 8.00 18.75
C PRO A 133 14.83 6.89 18.32
N GLY A 134 16.11 7.04 18.68
CA GLY A 134 17.13 6.00 18.49
C GLY A 134 18.05 6.22 17.30
N ASP A 135 18.81 5.20 16.95
CA ASP A 135 19.94 5.22 16.02
C ASP A 135 19.75 4.27 14.80
N LYS A 136 18.53 3.86 14.52
CA LYS A 136 18.20 3.02 13.36
C LYS A 136 17.55 3.85 12.24
N CYS A 137 17.77 3.42 11.01
CA CYS A 137 17.05 3.93 9.85
C CYS A 137 16.27 2.76 9.23
N THR A 138 14.95 2.77 9.40
CA THR A 138 14.08 1.77 8.79
C THR A 138 13.59 2.27 7.44
N LEU A 139 13.85 1.50 6.40
CA LEU A 139 13.40 1.77 5.03
C LEU A 139 12.31 0.78 4.66
N THR A 140 11.17 1.28 4.22
CA THR A 140 10.12 0.44 3.62
C THR A 140 9.82 0.95 2.21
N VAL A 141 9.99 0.10 1.23
CA VAL A 141 9.59 0.37 -0.16
C VAL A 141 8.28 -0.37 -0.43
N ALA A 142 7.25 0.39 -0.78
CA ALA A 142 5.92 -0.10 -1.11
C ALA A 142 5.51 0.41 -2.51
N PRO A 143 5.87 -0.31 -3.58
CA PRO A 143 5.50 0.12 -4.93
C PRO A 143 3.98 0.14 -5.11
N LYS A 144 3.45 1.28 -5.54
CA LYS A 144 2.00 1.51 -5.64
C LYS A 144 1.54 1.55 -7.09
N GLY A 145 0.78 0.53 -7.48
CA GLY A 145 0.15 0.46 -8.80
C GLY A 145 -1.01 1.46 -8.94
N PHE A 146 -1.13 2.09 -10.12
CA PHE A 146 -2.08 3.19 -10.32
C PHE A 146 -3.48 2.73 -10.72
N GLY A 147 -3.68 1.51 -11.16
CA GLY A 147 -5.02 0.96 -11.34
C GLY A 147 -5.85 1.02 -10.04
N SER A 148 -5.24 0.67 -8.93
CA SER A 148 -5.86 0.77 -7.61
C SER A 148 -5.72 2.16 -6.98
N GLU A 149 -4.61 2.88 -7.18
CA GLU A 149 -4.43 4.23 -6.64
C GLU A 149 -5.52 5.19 -7.15
N ASN A 150 -5.88 5.09 -8.42
CA ASN A 150 -6.93 5.91 -9.04
C ASN A 150 -8.32 5.70 -8.43
N MET A 151 -8.54 4.61 -7.70
CA MET A 151 -9.80 4.30 -7.03
C MET A 151 -9.85 4.85 -5.60
N SER A 152 -8.76 5.43 -5.11
CA SER A 152 -8.68 6.03 -3.79
C SER A 152 -9.51 7.30 -3.69
N ARG A 153 -10.10 7.55 -2.52
CA ARG A 153 -10.98 8.70 -2.29
C ARG A 153 -10.68 9.35 -0.94
N LEU A 154 -10.93 10.65 -0.87
CA LEU A 154 -10.87 11.45 0.34
C LEU A 154 -12.12 12.30 0.46
N ALA A 155 -12.65 12.44 1.67
CA ALA A 155 -13.73 13.35 2.00
C ALA A 155 -13.50 14.08 3.31
N MET A 156 -13.98 15.31 3.38
CA MET A 156 -14.07 16.07 4.61
C MET A 156 -15.50 15.92 5.16
N LEU A 157 -15.71 14.88 5.97
CA LEU A 157 -17.00 14.62 6.60
C LEU A 157 -17.26 15.61 7.74
N LYS A 158 -18.50 15.68 8.18
CA LYS A 158 -18.91 16.46 9.35
C LYS A 158 -18.83 15.59 10.60
N PRO A 159 -18.48 16.14 11.77
CA PRO A 159 -18.50 15.38 13.03
C PRO A 159 -19.85 14.70 13.32
N ALA A 160 -20.95 15.29 12.86
CA ALA A 160 -22.30 14.72 13.02
C ALA A 160 -22.53 13.45 12.19
N ASP A 161 -21.73 13.20 11.14
CA ASP A 161 -21.82 11.99 10.34
C ASP A 161 -21.34 10.75 11.12
N GLY A 162 -20.44 10.95 12.10
CA GLY A 162 -20.00 9.94 13.05
C GLY A 162 -19.41 8.70 12.41
N VAL A 163 -19.48 7.58 13.12
CA VAL A 163 -18.96 6.29 12.65
C VAL A 163 -19.70 5.80 11.41
N GLU A 164 -21.01 5.97 11.36
CA GLU A 164 -21.83 5.55 10.22
C GLU A 164 -21.44 6.30 8.94
N GLY A 165 -21.15 7.60 9.04
CA GLY A 165 -20.65 8.38 7.88
C GLY A 165 -19.31 7.86 7.37
N VAL A 166 -18.41 7.48 8.28
CA VAL A 166 -17.11 6.86 7.92
C VAL A 166 -17.33 5.51 7.23
N LYS A 167 -18.15 4.63 7.79
CA LYS A 167 -18.47 3.31 7.22
C LYS A 167 -19.06 3.45 5.81
N ASN A 168 -20.07 4.29 5.67
CA ASN A 168 -20.72 4.56 4.39
C ASN A 168 -19.72 5.06 3.34
N PHE A 169 -18.81 5.97 3.71
CA PHE A 169 -17.80 6.49 2.79
C PHE A 169 -16.81 5.41 2.35
N VAL A 170 -16.38 4.53 3.27
CA VAL A 170 -15.46 3.43 2.96
C VAL A 170 -16.10 2.41 2.03
N VAL A 171 -17.29 1.92 2.38
CA VAL A 171 -18.02 0.92 1.59
C VAL A 171 -18.37 1.48 0.20
N GLU A 172 -18.84 2.73 0.13
CA GLU A 172 -19.14 3.42 -1.14
C GLU A 172 -17.89 3.57 -2.01
N THR A 173 -16.73 3.83 -1.41
CA THR A 173 -15.46 3.91 -2.14
C THR A 173 -15.16 2.59 -2.86
N VAL A 174 -15.30 1.46 -2.17
CA VAL A 174 -15.08 0.13 -2.75
C VAL A 174 -16.14 -0.20 -3.80
N ARG A 175 -17.40 0.12 -3.54
CA ARG A 175 -18.49 -0.09 -4.48
C ARG A 175 -18.28 0.65 -5.81
N LEU A 176 -17.86 1.92 -5.73
CA LEU A 176 -17.54 2.73 -6.92
C LEU A 176 -16.29 2.26 -7.65
N ALA A 177 -15.30 1.74 -6.90
CA ALA A 177 -14.10 1.16 -7.49
C ALA A 177 -14.41 -0.09 -8.33
N GLY A 178 -15.33 -0.93 -7.86
CA GLY A 178 -15.74 -2.14 -8.55
C GLY A 178 -14.56 -3.05 -8.92
N PRO A 179 -14.48 -3.55 -10.14
CA PRO A 179 -13.38 -4.42 -10.59
C PRO A 179 -12.08 -3.68 -10.92
N ASN A 180 -12.11 -2.34 -11.04
CA ASN A 180 -10.97 -1.55 -11.56
C ASN A 180 -9.66 -1.70 -10.74
N PRO A 181 -9.69 -1.84 -9.39
CA PRO A 181 -8.47 -2.01 -8.61
C PRO A 181 -7.90 -3.44 -8.63
N CYS A 182 -8.40 -4.33 -9.47
CA CYS A 182 -8.03 -5.76 -9.50
C CYS A 182 -8.21 -6.44 -8.13
N PRO A 183 -9.46 -6.56 -7.62
CA PRO A 183 -9.72 -7.22 -6.34
C PRO A 183 -9.26 -8.70 -6.36
N PRO A 184 -9.04 -9.31 -5.17
CA PRO A 184 -9.38 -8.76 -3.86
C PRO A 184 -8.47 -7.62 -3.44
N THR A 185 -9.05 -6.58 -2.87
CA THR A 185 -8.34 -5.36 -2.48
C THR A 185 -7.72 -5.46 -1.09
N VAL A 186 -6.79 -4.56 -0.81
CA VAL A 186 -6.36 -4.19 0.54
C VAL A 186 -6.57 -2.70 0.71
N LEU A 187 -7.14 -2.28 1.83
CA LEU A 187 -7.46 -0.88 2.06
C LEU A 187 -6.64 -0.29 3.21
N GLY A 188 -6.04 0.86 2.97
CA GLY A 188 -5.56 1.73 4.02
C GLY A 188 -6.56 2.86 4.27
N ILE A 189 -6.97 3.05 5.50
CA ILE A 189 -7.97 4.04 5.89
C ILE A 189 -7.32 5.03 6.86
N GLY A 190 -7.38 6.31 6.52
CA GLY A 190 -7.01 7.39 7.41
C GLY A 190 -8.24 8.08 7.98
N ILE A 191 -8.26 8.39 9.26
CA ILE A 191 -9.34 9.14 9.92
C ILE A 191 -8.74 10.24 10.79
N GLY A 192 -9.21 11.46 10.60
CA GLY A 192 -8.74 12.61 11.37
C GLY A 192 -7.51 13.31 10.77
N GLY A 193 -6.86 14.16 11.56
CA GLY A 193 -5.79 15.05 11.09
C GLY A 193 -6.32 16.23 10.28
N SER A 194 -5.56 16.64 9.26
CA SER A 194 -5.88 17.64 8.26
C SER A 194 -6.06 16.99 6.88
N PHE A 195 -6.40 17.78 5.87
CA PHE A 195 -6.63 17.30 4.49
C PHE A 195 -5.43 16.49 3.93
N ASP A 196 -4.23 16.98 4.12
CA ASP A 196 -2.99 16.32 3.70
C ASP A 196 -2.64 15.12 4.60
N LYS A 197 -2.83 15.30 5.92
CA LYS A 197 -2.50 14.26 6.92
C LYS A 197 -3.35 13.01 6.75
N VAL A 198 -4.64 13.15 6.50
CA VAL A 198 -5.55 12.01 6.36
C VAL A 198 -5.21 11.13 5.16
N ALA A 199 -4.78 11.73 4.05
CA ALA A 199 -4.32 10.98 2.88
C ALA A 199 -3.00 10.23 3.17
N ALA A 200 -2.08 10.87 3.90
CA ALA A 200 -0.83 10.24 4.34
C ALA A 200 -1.08 9.07 5.31
N LEU A 201 -2.02 9.21 6.25
CA LEU A 201 -2.44 8.12 7.15
C LEU A 201 -2.98 6.92 6.36
N ALA A 202 -3.90 7.16 5.43
CA ALA A 202 -4.48 6.11 4.59
C ALA A 202 -3.41 5.36 3.80
N LYS A 203 -2.41 6.06 3.26
CA LYS A 203 -1.32 5.44 2.53
C LYS A 203 -0.39 4.66 3.46
N HIS A 204 -0.07 5.18 4.63
CA HIS A 204 0.78 4.52 5.62
C HIS A 204 0.11 3.27 6.21
N ALA A 205 -1.21 3.30 6.41
CA ALA A 205 -1.99 2.17 6.91
C ALA A 205 -1.84 0.89 6.04
N LEU A 206 -1.56 1.03 4.74
CA LEU A 206 -1.26 -0.11 3.86
C LEU A 206 0.04 -0.86 4.21
N LEU A 207 0.88 -0.31 5.07
CA LEU A 207 2.13 -0.95 5.52
C LEU A 207 1.91 -1.94 6.65
N ARG A 208 0.81 -1.81 7.41
CA ARG A 208 0.52 -2.74 8.52
C ARG A 208 0.26 -4.14 7.96
N PRO A 209 0.91 -5.19 8.50
CA PRO A 209 0.62 -6.57 8.16
C PRO A 209 -0.87 -6.91 8.35
N LEU A 210 -1.43 -7.72 7.45
CA LEU A 210 -2.87 -8.09 7.49
C LEU A 210 -3.21 -9.00 8.68
N ASP A 211 -2.24 -9.68 9.25
CA ASP A 211 -2.33 -10.53 10.44
C ASP A 211 -2.04 -9.78 11.75
N GLU A 212 -1.71 -8.48 11.67
CA GLU A 212 -1.49 -7.63 12.84
C GLU A 212 -2.75 -6.84 13.18
N PRO A 213 -3.41 -7.12 14.31
CA PRO A 213 -4.63 -6.44 14.71
C PRO A 213 -4.37 -4.97 15.02
N ASN A 214 -5.42 -4.14 14.92
CA ASN A 214 -5.35 -2.76 15.37
C ASN A 214 -5.07 -2.71 16.88
N PRO A 215 -4.11 -1.91 17.34
CA PRO A 215 -3.81 -1.80 18.76
C PRO A 215 -4.94 -1.18 19.59
N ASP A 216 -5.84 -0.41 18.96
CA ASP A 216 -7.05 0.12 19.58
C ASP A 216 -8.23 -0.82 19.31
N PRO A 217 -8.84 -1.45 20.35
CA PRO A 217 -9.93 -2.39 20.19
C PRO A 217 -11.17 -1.81 19.49
N PHE A 218 -11.43 -0.50 19.64
CA PHE A 218 -12.53 0.17 18.96
C PHE A 218 -12.32 0.15 17.43
N TYR A 219 -11.13 0.54 16.98
CA TYR A 219 -10.81 0.50 15.55
C TYR A 219 -10.64 -0.93 15.04
N GLY A 220 -10.15 -1.85 15.85
CA GLY A 220 -10.11 -3.28 15.51
C GLY A 220 -11.49 -3.87 15.23
N ALA A 221 -12.49 -3.53 16.05
CA ALA A 221 -13.87 -3.93 15.80
C ALA A 221 -14.44 -3.28 14.51
N LEU A 222 -14.16 -2.00 14.29
CA LEU A 222 -14.58 -1.30 13.08
C LEU A 222 -13.93 -1.88 11.80
N GLU A 223 -12.66 -2.28 11.88
CA GLU A 223 -11.99 -2.98 10.78
C GLU A 223 -12.67 -4.30 10.42
N ALA A 224 -13.03 -5.10 11.43
CA ALA A 224 -13.71 -6.38 11.21
C ALA A 224 -15.11 -6.16 10.59
N GLU A 225 -15.88 -5.22 11.10
CA GLU A 225 -17.20 -4.86 10.57
C GLU A 225 -17.15 -4.37 9.13
N LEU A 226 -16.22 -3.44 8.82
CA LEU A 226 -16.02 -2.94 7.47
C LEU A 226 -15.59 -4.03 6.48
N LEU A 227 -14.74 -4.96 6.91
CA LEU A 227 -14.32 -6.08 6.06
C LEU A 227 -15.50 -6.98 5.69
N GLU A 228 -16.39 -7.24 6.64
CA GLU A 228 -17.61 -8.02 6.40
C GLU A 228 -18.56 -7.30 5.43
N GLU A 229 -18.84 -6.01 5.65
CA GLU A 229 -19.69 -5.20 4.76
C GLU A 229 -19.13 -5.10 3.34
N ILE A 230 -17.82 -4.90 3.20
CA ILE A 230 -17.16 -4.82 1.89
C ILE A 230 -17.23 -6.16 1.16
N ASN A 231 -17.01 -7.26 1.85
CA ASN A 231 -17.08 -8.59 1.26
C ASN A 231 -18.52 -8.97 0.88
N ALA A 232 -19.52 -8.43 1.58
CA ALA A 232 -20.94 -8.57 1.22
C ALA A 232 -21.33 -7.86 -0.10
N LEU A 233 -20.49 -6.94 -0.63
CA LEU A 233 -20.71 -6.33 -1.94
C LEU A 233 -20.65 -7.34 -3.09
N GLY A 234 -19.99 -8.49 -2.90
CA GLY A 234 -19.97 -9.56 -3.87
C GLY A 234 -19.24 -9.25 -5.18
N ILE A 235 -18.34 -8.26 -5.20
CA ILE A 235 -17.54 -7.90 -6.39
C ILE A 235 -16.63 -9.08 -6.75
N GLY A 236 -16.01 -9.68 -5.75
CA GLY A 236 -15.20 -10.89 -5.89
C GLY A 236 -13.85 -10.70 -6.59
N PRO A 237 -13.03 -11.77 -6.64
CA PRO A 237 -11.72 -11.73 -7.27
C PRO A 237 -11.80 -11.31 -8.74
N GLN A 238 -11.02 -10.32 -9.13
CA GLN A 238 -10.97 -9.71 -10.47
C GLN A 238 -12.33 -9.20 -10.99
N GLY A 239 -13.32 -9.04 -10.10
CA GLY A 239 -14.67 -8.59 -10.48
C GLY A 239 -15.59 -9.67 -11.04
N PHE A 240 -15.22 -10.94 -10.90
CA PHE A 240 -16.03 -12.07 -11.41
C PHE A 240 -17.10 -12.59 -10.44
N GLY A 241 -17.40 -11.81 -9.40
CA GLY A 241 -18.32 -12.22 -8.35
C GLY A 241 -17.63 -13.10 -7.30
N GLY A 242 -18.38 -13.44 -6.25
CA GLY A 242 -17.88 -14.21 -5.13
C GLY A 242 -17.76 -13.37 -3.86
N ARG A 243 -17.36 -13.99 -2.78
CA ARG A 243 -17.30 -13.38 -1.46
C ARG A 243 -16.05 -12.53 -1.24
N THR A 244 -14.92 -12.90 -1.87
CA THR A 244 -13.62 -12.31 -1.62
C THR A 244 -13.41 -11.01 -2.41
N THR A 245 -13.95 -9.91 -1.92
CA THR A 245 -13.77 -8.56 -2.51
C THR A 245 -12.54 -7.86 -1.93
N CYS A 246 -12.29 -8.05 -0.63
CA CYS A 246 -11.19 -7.46 0.13
C CYS A 246 -10.51 -8.52 0.98
N LEU A 247 -9.16 -8.50 1.03
CA LEU A 247 -8.35 -9.39 1.87
C LEU A 247 -8.26 -8.89 3.31
N GLY A 248 -8.23 -7.58 3.48
CA GLY A 248 -8.07 -6.93 4.76
C GLY A 248 -7.98 -5.41 4.62
N LEU A 249 -8.08 -4.75 5.75
CA LEU A 249 -7.97 -3.29 5.82
C LEU A 249 -7.32 -2.87 7.13
N ALA A 250 -6.71 -1.68 7.09
CA ALA A 250 -6.07 -1.10 8.25
C ALA A 250 -6.52 0.35 8.44
N ILE A 251 -6.89 0.72 9.67
CA ILE A 251 -7.26 2.08 10.04
C ILE A 251 -6.10 2.72 10.83
N GLU A 252 -5.69 3.91 10.40
CA GLU A 252 -4.83 4.81 11.16
C GLU A 252 -5.55 6.11 11.46
N THR A 253 -5.30 6.66 12.65
CA THR A 253 -5.99 7.85 13.13
C THR A 253 -5.03 8.94 13.57
N ALA A 254 -5.50 10.16 13.54
CA ALA A 254 -4.82 11.31 14.17
C ALA A 254 -5.84 12.24 14.82
N PRO A 255 -5.44 12.97 15.88
CA PRO A 255 -6.25 14.05 16.42
C PRO A 255 -6.65 15.04 15.32
N THR A 256 -7.90 15.53 15.37
CA THR A 256 -8.44 16.46 14.36
C THR A 256 -9.10 17.67 15.02
N HIS A 257 -9.39 18.68 14.22
CA HIS A 257 -10.12 19.85 14.68
C HIS A 257 -11.56 19.49 15.04
N VAL A 258 -12.13 20.11 16.09
CA VAL A 258 -13.48 19.82 16.61
C VAL A 258 -14.59 19.92 15.54
N ALA A 259 -14.38 20.72 14.53
CA ALA A 259 -15.35 20.94 13.43
C ALA A 259 -15.16 20.04 12.20
N GLY A 260 -14.19 19.10 12.21
CA GLY A 260 -13.88 18.27 11.06
C GLY A 260 -13.85 16.79 11.37
N LEU A 261 -14.14 15.98 10.34
CA LEU A 261 -13.97 14.53 10.34
C LEU A 261 -13.42 14.10 8.96
N PRO A 262 -12.13 14.40 8.68
CA PRO A 262 -11.53 13.96 7.44
C PRO A 262 -11.42 12.44 7.40
N VAL A 263 -11.69 11.85 6.24
CA VAL A 263 -11.56 10.40 5.99
C VAL A 263 -10.94 10.20 4.61
N ALA A 264 -9.95 9.33 4.53
CA ALA A 264 -9.35 8.91 3.28
C ALA A 264 -9.30 7.38 3.19
N VAL A 265 -9.52 6.86 1.99
CA VAL A 265 -9.39 5.44 1.66
C VAL A 265 -8.37 5.31 0.55
N ASN A 266 -7.22 4.73 0.83
CA ASN A 266 -6.23 4.37 -0.18
C ASN A 266 -6.44 2.91 -0.58
N VAL A 267 -6.83 2.70 -1.83
CA VAL A 267 -7.15 1.36 -2.36
C VAL A 267 -5.90 0.73 -2.93
N SER A 268 -5.61 -0.52 -2.55
CA SER A 268 -4.57 -1.34 -3.17
C SER A 268 -5.17 -2.63 -3.74
N CYS A 269 -4.51 -3.22 -4.76
CA CYS A 269 -4.93 -4.47 -5.38
C CYS A 269 -4.44 -5.68 -4.57
N HIS A 270 -4.76 -6.89 -5.05
CA HIS A 270 -4.26 -8.15 -4.47
C HIS A 270 -2.73 -8.27 -4.43
N VAL A 271 -2.01 -7.49 -5.25
CA VAL A 271 -0.55 -7.37 -5.19
C VAL A 271 -0.17 -6.18 -4.28
N THR A 272 -0.70 -6.15 -3.06
CA THR A 272 -0.25 -5.23 -2.01
C THR A 272 1.11 -5.71 -1.53
N ARG A 273 2.15 -4.98 -1.94
CA ARG A 273 3.54 -5.41 -1.80
C ARG A 273 4.35 -4.38 -1.04
N ARG A 274 5.26 -4.88 -0.21
CA ARG A 274 6.23 -4.08 0.51
C ARG A 274 7.46 -4.91 0.84
N ALA A 275 8.59 -4.25 0.96
CA ALA A 275 9.82 -4.83 1.49
C ALA A 275 10.47 -3.82 2.44
N MET A 276 11.11 -4.30 3.49
CA MET A 276 11.66 -3.49 4.57
C MET A 276 13.08 -3.94 4.91
N GLU A 277 13.93 -2.97 5.23
CA GLU A 277 15.28 -3.18 5.74
C GLU A 277 15.58 -2.14 6.84
N VAL A 278 16.34 -2.56 7.84
CA VAL A 278 16.79 -1.69 8.94
C VAL A 278 18.30 -1.51 8.81
N LEU A 279 18.71 -0.28 8.56
CA LEU A 279 20.09 0.15 8.52
C LEU A 279 20.56 0.63 9.88
#